data_7bec3771b45a0d76e69d9c38662b2e4f
#
_entry.id   7bec3771b45a0d76e69d9c38662b2e4f
#
_cell.length_a   1.000
_cell.length_b   1.000
_cell.length_c   1.000
_cell.angle_alpha   90.00
_cell.angle_beta   90.00
_cell.angle_gamma   90.00
#
_symmetry.space_group_name_H-M   'P 1'
#
loop_
_entity.id
_entity.type
_entity.pdbx_description
1 polymer ?
#
loop_
_entity_poly.entity_id
_entity_poly.type
_entity_poly.pdbx_seq_one_letter_code
_entity_poly.pdbx_strand_id
1 'polypeptide(L)'
;MEEMPKTYDTAAVEQRMLDKWLEGDYYRRSAGVGDCTVTIPPPNVTGKLHMGHAMDDTIQDTFVRFNRMRGRSTRWILGTDHAGIATQTKVDKKLAAEGISRREIGRDKFIDACWDWTNEYGGFIVEQVKRMGCSVDFSDPHFTMDDDYAKGVRKVFCD
;
A
#
# COMPACT_ATOMS: atom_id res chain seq x y z
N MET A 1 15.22 15.36 36.03
CA MET A 1 15.36 14.66 34.74
C MET A 1 14.95 13.23 34.98
N GLU A 2 13.95 12.75 34.27
CA GLU A 2 13.54 11.35 34.34
C GLU A 2 14.66 10.48 33.76
N GLU A 3 15.06 9.42 34.47
CA GLU A 3 16.10 8.51 34.01
C GLU A 3 15.60 7.70 32.81
N MET A 4 16.35 7.67 31.71
CA MET A 4 15.96 6.88 30.54
C MET A 4 15.89 5.39 30.89
N PRO A 5 14.82 4.68 30.47
CA PRO A 5 14.71 3.25 30.71
C PRO A 5 15.86 2.51 30.00
N LYS A 6 16.35 1.42 30.65
CA LYS A 6 17.47 0.61 30.12
C LYS A 6 17.13 -0.15 28.82
N THR A 7 15.86 -0.37 28.56
CA THR A 7 15.36 -1.08 27.37
C THR A 7 14.39 -0.19 26.62
N TYR A 8 14.45 -0.23 25.29
CA TYR A 8 13.49 0.46 24.43
C TYR A 8 12.17 -0.30 24.39
N ASP A 9 11.08 0.35 24.78
CA ASP A 9 9.73 -0.19 24.69
C ASP A 9 9.09 0.24 23.36
N THR A 10 9.13 -0.67 22.36
CA THR A 10 8.60 -0.44 21.03
C THR A 10 7.11 -0.14 21.05
N ALA A 11 6.34 -0.87 21.85
CA ALA A 11 4.88 -0.73 21.91
C ALA A 11 4.44 0.66 22.43
N ALA A 12 5.18 1.21 23.39
CA ALA A 12 4.89 2.53 23.95
C ALA A 12 5.27 3.69 23.00
N VAL A 13 6.22 3.47 22.08
CA VAL A 13 6.79 4.54 21.26
C VAL A 13 6.26 4.53 19.82
N GLU A 14 6.16 3.36 19.21
CA GLU A 14 5.86 3.24 17.76
C GLU A 14 4.51 3.85 17.38
N GLN A 15 3.44 3.50 18.09
CA GLN A 15 2.11 4.03 17.78
C GLN A 15 2.07 5.56 17.92
N ARG A 16 2.61 6.08 19.02
CA ARG A 16 2.66 7.53 19.27
C ARG A 16 3.43 8.28 18.20
N MET A 17 4.52 7.70 17.71
CA MET A 17 5.32 8.33 16.64
C MET A 17 4.61 8.26 15.29
N LEU A 18 3.94 7.15 15.00
CA LEU A 18 3.13 7.02 13.78
C LEU A 18 2.00 8.06 13.76
N ASP A 19 1.25 8.17 14.86
CA ASP A 19 0.17 9.15 14.98
C ASP A 19 0.68 10.58 14.76
N LYS A 20 1.80 10.93 15.41
CA LYS A 20 2.44 12.23 15.23
C LYS A 20 2.84 12.51 13.77
N TRP A 21 3.33 11.51 13.05
CA TRP A 21 3.74 11.68 11.66
C TRP A 21 2.55 11.84 10.73
N LEU A 22 1.48 11.09 10.97
CA LEU A 22 0.24 11.17 10.18
C LEU A 22 -0.50 12.49 10.45
N GLU A 23 -0.64 12.90 11.72
CA GLU A 23 -1.26 14.17 12.10
C GLU A 23 -0.49 15.38 11.56
N GLY A 24 0.84 15.31 11.54
CA GLY A 24 1.72 16.37 11.04
C GLY A 24 1.81 16.45 9.51
N ASP A 25 1.18 15.55 8.78
CA ASP A 25 1.19 15.48 7.30
C ASP A 25 2.60 15.48 6.68
N TYR A 26 3.58 14.90 7.41
CA TYR A 26 5.00 14.91 7.03
C TYR A 26 5.31 14.10 5.77
N TYR A 27 4.40 13.25 5.34
CA TYR A 27 4.62 12.33 4.22
C TYR A 27 4.09 12.83 2.88
N ARG A 28 3.29 13.91 2.90
CA ARG A 28 2.90 14.62 1.70
C ARG A 28 4.11 15.19 0.97
N ARG A 29 3.93 15.43 -0.32
CA ARG A 29 4.92 16.15 -1.12
C ARG A 29 5.25 17.50 -0.47
N SER A 30 6.48 17.65 0.00
CA SER A 30 6.97 18.91 0.55
C SER A 30 7.31 19.90 -0.56
N ALA A 31 7.11 21.19 -0.31
CA ALA A 31 7.73 22.23 -1.13
C ALA A 31 9.26 22.12 -1.01
N GLY A 32 9.96 22.01 -2.14
CA GLY A 32 11.41 21.86 -2.15
C GLY A 32 11.99 22.17 -3.53
N VAL A 33 13.32 22.19 -3.63
CA VAL A 33 14.01 22.42 -4.89
C VAL A 33 14.26 21.10 -5.62
N GLY A 34 13.75 21.02 -6.86
CA GLY A 34 13.82 19.82 -7.69
C GLY A 34 12.83 18.74 -7.25
N ASP A 35 12.43 17.92 -8.19
CA ASP A 35 11.44 16.86 -7.98
C ASP A 35 12.11 15.51 -7.79
N CYS A 36 11.63 14.74 -6.82
CA CYS A 36 11.96 13.34 -6.64
C CYS A 36 10.65 12.57 -6.41
N THR A 37 10.27 11.72 -7.35
CA THR A 37 9.10 10.87 -7.22
C THR A 37 9.52 9.41 -7.23
N VAL A 38 9.11 8.68 -6.23
CA VAL A 38 9.29 7.23 -6.10
C VAL A 38 7.92 6.59 -6.13
N THR A 39 7.79 5.48 -6.82
CA THR A 39 6.56 4.68 -6.86
C THR A 39 6.85 3.35 -6.20
N ILE A 40 6.05 2.98 -5.21
CA ILE A 40 6.13 1.64 -4.62
C ILE A 40 5.81 0.60 -5.73
N PRO A 41 6.54 -0.52 -5.84
CA PRO A 41 6.07 -1.65 -6.62
C PRO A 41 4.73 -2.11 -6.01
N PRO A 42 3.60 -1.96 -6.70
CA PRO A 42 2.30 -2.13 -6.06
C PRO A 42 2.10 -3.58 -5.62
N PRO A 43 1.95 -3.86 -4.32
CA PRO A 43 1.70 -5.21 -3.85
C PRO A 43 0.38 -5.78 -4.39
N ASN A 44 0.40 -7.06 -4.76
CA ASN A 44 -0.79 -7.78 -5.18
C ASN A 44 -1.78 -7.96 -4.02
N VAL A 45 -3.06 -7.67 -4.24
CA VAL A 45 -4.12 -7.88 -3.23
C VAL A 45 -4.48 -9.37 -3.03
N THR A 46 -3.47 -10.24 -3.06
CA THR A 46 -3.62 -11.70 -2.93
C THR A 46 -3.38 -12.21 -1.51
N GLY A 47 -2.98 -11.35 -0.59
CA GLY A 47 -2.70 -11.70 0.79
C GLY A 47 -1.92 -10.63 1.55
N LYS A 48 -1.26 -11.06 2.61
CA LYS A 48 -0.45 -10.21 3.49
C LYS A 48 0.92 -9.94 2.88
N LEU A 49 1.52 -8.80 3.26
CA LEU A 49 2.92 -8.53 2.94
C LEU A 49 3.85 -9.55 3.61
N HIS A 50 5.01 -9.75 3.04
CA HIS A 50 6.05 -10.62 3.55
C HIS A 50 7.39 -9.88 3.65
N MET A 51 8.42 -10.52 4.21
CA MET A 51 9.72 -9.90 4.44
C MET A 51 10.38 -9.30 3.18
N GLY A 52 10.07 -9.85 1.99
CA GLY A 52 10.55 -9.27 0.73
C GLY A 52 9.98 -7.88 0.48
N HIS A 53 8.68 -7.67 0.73
CA HIS A 53 8.06 -6.34 0.67
C HIS A 53 8.68 -5.40 1.70
N ALA A 54 8.84 -5.86 2.95
CA ALA A 54 9.42 -5.04 4.00
C ALA A 54 10.85 -4.58 3.66
N MET A 55 11.66 -5.44 3.06
CA MET A 55 13.01 -5.09 2.61
C MET A 55 12.98 -4.05 1.49
N ASP A 56 12.15 -4.27 0.48
CA ASP A 56 12.01 -3.37 -0.66
C ASP A 56 11.52 -1.98 -0.22
N ASP A 57 10.46 -1.94 0.58
CA ASP A 57 9.90 -0.71 1.12
C ASP A 57 10.90 0.04 2.01
N THR A 58 11.70 -0.68 2.82
CA THR A 58 12.73 -0.06 3.68
C THR A 58 13.81 0.62 2.85
N ILE A 59 14.25 0.01 1.75
CA ILE A 59 15.26 0.58 0.84
C ILE A 59 14.69 1.84 0.19
N GLN A 60 13.48 1.80 -0.32
CA GLN A 60 12.81 2.95 -0.92
C GLN A 60 12.58 4.08 0.09
N ASP A 61 12.11 3.74 1.30
CA ASP A 61 11.89 4.73 2.36
C ASP A 61 13.18 5.44 2.78
N THR A 62 14.27 4.71 2.85
CA THR A 62 15.60 5.29 3.12
C THR A 62 15.97 6.32 2.06
N PHE A 63 15.76 6.00 0.79
CA PHE A 63 16.05 6.92 -0.33
C PHE A 63 15.10 8.14 -0.30
N VAL A 64 13.83 7.95 -0.03
CA VAL A 64 12.82 9.02 0.07
C VAL A 64 13.17 9.97 1.22
N ARG A 65 13.44 9.44 2.41
CA ARG A 65 13.82 10.24 3.59
C ARG A 65 15.12 11.00 3.37
N PHE A 66 16.12 10.37 2.74
CA PHE A 66 17.36 11.04 2.36
C PHE A 66 17.12 12.25 1.46
N ASN A 67 16.27 12.11 0.44
CA ASN A 67 15.95 13.22 -0.46
C ASN A 67 15.17 14.34 0.24
N ARG A 68 14.22 14.01 1.12
CA ARG A 68 13.52 14.99 1.97
C ARG A 68 14.48 15.75 2.88
N MET A 69 15.41 15.06 3.52
CA MET A 69 16.45 15.69 4.36
C MET A 69 17.36 16.62 3.58
N ARG A 70 17.54 16.39 2.29
CA ARG A 70 18.28 17.29 1.38
C ARG A 70 17.45 18.47 0.86
N GLY A 71 16.22 18.63 1.34
CA GLY A 71 15.31 19.72 0.93
C GLY A 71 14.71 19.54 -0.46
N ARG A 72 14.70 18.32 -1.03
CA ARG A 72 14.04 18.05 -2.30
C ARG A 72 12.54 17.90 -2.13
N SER A 73 11.77 18.40 -3.10
CA SER A 73 10.33 18.08 -3.21
C SER A 73 10.18 16.61 -3.53
N THR A 74 9.90 15.79 -2.51
CA THR A 74 9.89 14.34 -2.63
C THR A 74 8.50 13.77 -2.36
N ARG A 75 8.01 12.96 -3.31
CA ARG A 75 6.77 12.20 -3.17
C ARG A 75 7.06 10.70 -3.29
N TRP A 76 6.50 9.90 -2.40
CA TRP A 76 6.49 8.46 -2.51
C TRP A 76 5.04 7.98 -2.65
N ILE A 77 4.73 7.44 -3.83
CA ILE A 77 3.37 7.07 -4.22
C ILE A 77 3.07 5.67 -3.73
N LEU A 78 2.01 5.54 -2.94
CA LEU A 78 1.44 4.27 -2.50
C LEU A 78 0.51 3.71 -3.57
N GLY A 79 0.60 2.41 -3.85
CA GLY A 79 -0.31 1.72 -4.75
C GLY A 79 -0.49 0.26 -4.38
N THR A 80 -1.57 -0.34 -4.88
CA THR A 80 -1.84 -1.78 -4.80
C THR A 80 -2.22 -2.31 -6.17
N ASP A 81 -1.88 -3.58 -6.44
CA ASP A 81 -2.20 -4.24 -7.72
C ASP A 81 -3.38 -5.19 -7.55
N HIS A 82 -4.35 -5.09 -8.47
CA HIS A 82 -5.49 -5.99 -8.53
C HIS A 82 -5.13 -7.44 -8.84
N ALA A 83 -3.96 -7.70 -9.42
CA ALA A 83 -3.37 -9.02 -9.70
C ALA A 83 -4.32 -10.02 -10.42
N GLY A 84 -5.36 -9.54 -11.08
CA GLY A 84 -6.33 -10.24 -11.93
C GLY A 84 -6.53 -11.73 -11.65
N ILE A 85 -5.83 -12.60 -12.39
CA ILE A 85 -5.94 -14.07 -12.30
C ILE A 85 -5.63 -14.58 -10.89
N ALA A 86 -4.60 -14.04 -10.24
CA ALA A 86 -4.18 -14.49 -8.91
C ALA A 86 -5.24 -14.20 -7.84
N THR A 87 -5.84 -13.01 -7.87
CA THR A 87 -6.95 -12.62 -6.98
C THR A 87 -8.18 -13.50 -7.22
N GLN A 88 -8.59 -13.69 -8.48
CA GLN A 88 -9.70 -14.59 -8.81
C GLN A 88 -9.46 -16.02 -8.32
N THR A 89 -8.23 -16.53 -8.42
CA THR A 89 -7.88 -17.86 -7.91
C THR A 89 -8.00 -17.95 -6.38
N LYS A 90 -7.67 -16.87 -5.67
CA LYS A 90 -7.84 -16.82 -4.20
C LYS A 90 -9.30 -16.81 -3.81
N VAL A 91 -10.11 -16.02 -4.49
CA VAL A 91 -11.57 -15.95 -4.27
C VAL A 91 -12.24 -17.29 -4.58
N ASP A 92 -11.89 -17.92 -5.69
CA ASP A 92 -12.41 -19.23 -6.07
C ASP A 92 -12.10 -20.30 -5.01
N LYS A 93 -10.87 -20.31 -4.47
CA LYS A 93 -10.50 -21.20 -3.37
C LYS A 93 -11.27 -20.91 -2.07
N LYS A 94 -11.51 -19.64 -1.74
CA LYS A 94 -12.31 -19.24 -0.58
C LYS A 94 -13.74 -19.76 -0.71
N LEU A 95 -14.38 -19.49 -1.86
CA LEU A 95 -15.75 -19.96 -2.13
C LEU A 95 -15.84 -21.49 -2.11
N ALA A 96 -14.87 -22.18 -2.71
CA ALA A 96 -14.83 -23.64 -2.70
C ALA A 96 -14.70 -24.22 -1.27
N ALA A 97 -13.97 -23.55 -0.38
CA ALA A 97 -13.88 -23.95 1.03
C ALA A 97 -15.22 -23.75 1.78
N GLU A 98 -16.06 -22.84 1.32
CA GLU A 98 -17.42 -22.59 1.80
C GLU A 98 -18.47 -23.50 1.12
N GLY A 99 -18.03 -24.40 0.24
CA GLY A 99 -18.90 -25.31 -0.54
C GLY A 99 -19.63 -24.64 -1.71
N ILE A 100 -19.17 -23.46 -2.13
CA ILE A 100 -19.78 -22.64 -3.17
C ILE A 100 -18.97 -22.78 -4.48
N SER A 101 -19.64 -23.17 -5.56
CA SER A 101 -18.99 -23.23 -6.88
C SER A 101 -19.15 -21.91 -7.62
N ARG A 102 -18.04 -21.42 -8.21
CA ARG A 102 -18.05 -20.24 -9.10
C ARG A 102 -19.10 -20.33 -10.20
N ARG A 103 -19.33 -21.54 -10.73
CA ARG A 103 -20.33 -21.77 -11.81
C ARG A 103 -21.75 -21.61 -11.32
N GLU A 104 -22.02 -22.00 -10.06
CA GLU A 104 -23.36 -21.94 -9.47
C GLU A 104 -23.77 -20.51 -9.09
N ILE A 105 -22.85 -19.72 -8.55
CA ILE A 105 -23.15 -18.33 -8.17
C ILE A 105 -23.27 -17.38 -9.38
N GLY A 106 -22.69 -17.75 -10.51
CA GLY A 106 -22.67 -16.93 -11.72
C GLY A 106 -21.62 -15.82 -11.69
N ARG A 107 -21.46 -15.16 -12.87
CA ARG A 107 -20.40 -14.18 -13.11
C ARG A 107 -20.49 -12.96 -12.17
N ASP A 108 -21.68 -12.38 -12.04
CA ASP A 108 -21.85 -11.10 -11.35
C ASP A 108 -21.51 -11.24 -9.86
N LYS A 109 -22.07 -12.24 -9.19
CA LYS A 109 -21.75 -12.52 -7.78
C LYS A 109 -20.28 -12.90 -7.55
N PHE A 110 -19.65 -13.55 -8.54
CA PHE A 110 -18.23 -13.83 -8.46
C PHE A 110 -17.38 -12.54 -8.56
N ILE A 111 -17.77 -11.61 -9.41
CA ILE A 111 -17.14 -10.28 -9.49
C ILE A 111 -17.30 -9.52 -8.18
N ASP A 112 -18.50 -9.51 -7.60
CA ASP A 112 -18.76 -8.89 -6.29
C ASP A 112 -17.84 -9.47 -5.21
N ALA A 113 -17.73 -10.80 -5.15
CA ALA A 113 -16.81 -11.47 -4.22
C ALA A 113 -15.34 -11.11 -4.47
N CYS A 114 -14.93 -10.85 -5.71
CA CYS A 114 -13.58 -10.36 -6.02
C CYS A 114 -13.36 -8.93 -5.53
N TRP A 115 -14.37 -8.06 -5.64
CA TRP A 115 -14.29 -6.71 -5.10
C TRP A 115 -14.26 -6.69 -3.58
N ASP A 116 -15.06 -7.52 -2.91
CA ASP A 116 -15.03 -7.68 -1.45
C ASP A 116 -13.65 -8.11 -0.96
N TRP A 117 -13.07 -9.10 -1.63
CA TRP A 117 -11.68 -9.53 -1.37
C TRP A 117 -10.67 -8.39 -1.55
N THR A 118 -10.79 -7.67 -2.65
CA THR A 118 -9.88 -6.57 -2.99
C THR A 118 -9.94 -5.44 -1.96
N ASN A 119 -11.14 -5.08 -1.52
CA ASN A 119 -11.34 -4.06 -0.48
C ASN A 119 -10.76 -4.50 0.87
N GLU A 120 -10.98 -5.76 1.26
CA GLU A 120 -10.46 -6.31 2.50
C GLU A 120 -8.92 -6.31 2.51
N TYR A 121 -8.30 -6.92 1.50
CA TYR A 121 -6.84 -7.10 1.46
C TYR A 121 -6.09 -5.84 1.05
N GLY A 122 -6.66 -5.00 0.23
CA GLY A 122 -6.10 -3.68 -0.10
C GLY A 122 -5.97 -2.80 1.13
N GLY A 123 -7.03 -2.71 1.93
CA GLY A 123 -7.00 -2.00 3.21
C GLY A 123 -5.99 -2.59 4.20
N PHE A 124 -5.92 -3.92 4.27
CA PHE A 124 -4.96 -4.61 5.13
C PHE A 124 -3.50 -4.33 4.75
N ILE A 125 -3.18 -4.30 3.45
CA ILE A 125 -1.85 -3.97 2.94
C ILE A 125 -1.46 -2.54 3.34
N VAL A 126 -2.35 -1.58 3.16
CA VAL A 126 -2.12 -0.18 3.56
C VAL A 126 -1.80 -0.07 5.05
N GLU A 127 -2.55 -0.78 5.90
CA GLU A 127 -2.27 -0.80 7.35
C GLU A 127 -0.93 -1.47 7.69
N GLN A 128 -0.51 -2.50 6.95
CA GLN A 128 0.82 -3.09 7.14
C GLN A 128 1.94 -2.10 6.76
N VAL A 129 1.79 -1.36 5.65
CA VAL A 129 2.75 -0.33 5.23
C VAL A 129 2.84 0.79 6.27
N LYS A 130 1.71 1.21 6.85
CA LYS A 130 1.69 2.17 7.97
C LYS A 130 2.45 1.64 9.19
N ARG A 131 2.19 0.41 9.60
CA ARG A 131 2.85 -0.22 10.76
C ARG A 131 4.35 -0.42 10.57
N MET A 132 4.82 -0.60 9.35
CA MET A 132 6.25 -0.59 9.03
C MET A 132 6.88 0.81 9.16
N GLY A 133 6.08 1.85 9.32
CA GLY A 133 6.55 3.22 9.42
C GLY A 133 7.01 3.82 8.09
N CYS A 134 6.57 3.26 6.98
CA CYS A 134 6.88 3.76 5.64
C CYS A 134 6.36 5.18 5.43
N SER A 135 7.19 6.06 4.89
CA SER A 135 6.85 7.47 4.69
C SER A 135 6.17 7.76 3.35
N VAL A 136 5.26 6.87 2.93
CA VAL A 136 4.45 7.05 1.72
C VAL A 136 3.36 8.10 1.95
N ASP A 137 2.88 8.70 0.86
CA ASP A 137 1.72 9.58 0.90
C ASP A 137 0.43 8.75 1.02
N PHE A 138 -0.11 8.67 2.23
CA PHE A 138 -1.33 7.91 2.52
C PHE A 138 -2.61 8.67 2.14
N SER A 139 -2.52 9.93 1.72
CA SER A 139 -3.69 10.74 1.35
C SER A 139 -4.20 10.44 -0.06
N ASP A 140 -3.36 9.83 -0.89
CA ASP A 140 -3.67 9.57 -2.30
C ASP A 140 -3.15 8.17 -2.73
N PRO A 141 -3.72 7.09 -2.16
CA PRO A 141 -3.37 5.73 -2.54
C PRO A 141 -3.95 5.40 -3.92
N HIS A 142 -3.16 4.75 -4.78
CA HIS A 142 -3.56 4.33 -6.11
C HIS A 142 -3.87 2.84 -6.17
N PHE A 143 -4.79 2.49 -7.06
CA PHE A 143 -5.10 1.09 -7.36
C PHE A 143 -5.05 0.87 -8.87
N THR A 144 -4.48 -0.23 -9.32
CA THR A 144 -4.25 -0.48 -10.76
C THR A 144 -5.52 -0.63 -11.59
N MET A 145 -6.71 -0.73 -10.95
CA MET A 145 -8.01 -0.68 -11.64
C MET A 145 -8.76 0.64 -11.47
N ASP A 146 -8.16 1.66 -10.87
CA ASP A 146 -8.77 2.99 -10.83
C ASP A 146 -9.05 3.50 -12.26
N ASP A 147 -10.15 4.22 -12.43
CA ASP A 147 -10.62 4.68 -13.75
C ASP A 147 -9.57 5.50 -14.49
N ASP A 148 -8.88 6.40 -13.80
CA ASP A 148 -7.85 7.24 -14.40
C ASP A 148 -6.60 6.46 -14.78
N TYR A 149 -6.22 5.46 -13.96
CA TYR A 149 -5.14 4.53 -14.28
C TYR A 149 -5.48 3.70 -15.52
N ALA A 150 -6.70 3.14 -15.57
CA ALA A 150 -7.19 2.37 -16.70
C ALA A 150 -7.29 3.20 -18.01
N LYS A 151 -7.66 4.49 -17.91
CA LYS A 151 -7.64 5.42 -19.05
C LYS A 151 -6.22 5.68 -19.54
N GLY A 152 -5.29 5.91 -18.62
CA GLY A 152 -3.87 6.11 -18.93
C GLY A 152 -3.28 4.92 -19.68
N VAL A 153 -3.49 3.70 -19.17
CA VAL A 153 -3.03 2.46 -19.82
C VAL A 153 -3.60 2.32 -21.23
N ARG A 154 -4.91 2.55 -21.40
CA ARG A 154 -5.54 2.49 -22.75
C ARG A 154 -4.98 3.52 -23.71
N LYS A 155 -4.72 4.74 -23.24
CA LYS A 155 -4.14 5.80 -24.07
C LYS A 155 -2.75 5.39 -24.56
N VAL A 156 -1.86 4.98 -23.66
CA VAL A 156 -0.49 4.56 -24.00
C VAL A 156 -0.50 3.35 -24.96
N PHE A 157 -1.48 2.46 -24.85
CA PHE A 157 -1.61 1.31 -25.75
C PHE A 157 -2.08 1.70 -27.16
N CYS A 158 -2.85 2.80 -27.29
CA CYS A 158 -3.38 3.26 -28.58
C CYS A 158 -2.46 4.24 -29.32
N ASP A 159 -1.54 4.90 -28.62
CA ASP A 159 -0.55 5.83 -29.17
C ASP A 159 0.66 5.07 -29.77
#